data_2e974635fcbcdf61701611665c800ac5
#
_entry.id   2e974635fcbcdf61701611665c800ac5
#
_cell.length_a   1.000
_cell.length_b   1.000
_cell.length_c   1.000
_cell.angle_alpha   90.00
_cell.angle_beta   90.00
_cell.angle_gamma   90.00
#
_symmetry.space_group_name_H-M   'P 1'
#
loop_
_entity.id
_entity.type
_entity.pdbx_description
1 polymer ?
#
loop_
_entity_poly.entity_id
_entity_poly.type
_entity_poly.pdbx_seq_one_letter_code
_entity_poly.pdbx_strand_id
1 'polypeptide(L)'
;MKEIILAMMLWIHNATGYSIPEIPDIKYLSTMDIRAYAYGCDQVPIPNGNEDICEARENWDIDYRGPIALYDHIDKVVILNKDFDITTVHDKSVLFHELVHHVQYANDIDSTVKCQGELEKEAYILQDKWLQEKYNANVWDTIQINRLFFIMITSCMTDIPDPEMH
;
A
#
# COMPACT_ATOMS: atom_id res chain seq x y z
N MET A 1 -2.06 -16.36 11.14
CA MET A 1 -2.17 -15.41 10.03
C MET A 1 -3.63 -15.17 9.61
N LYS A 2 -4.35 -16.18 9.09
CA LYS A 2 -5.73 -15.99 8.58
C LYS A 2 -6.70 -15.35 9.58
N GLU A 3 -6.65 -15.71 10.85
CA GLU A 3 -7.50 -15.12 11.90
C GLU A 3 -7.20 -13.63 12.11
N ILE A 4 -5.94 -13.23 12.03
CA ILE A 4 -5.52 -11.82 12.15
C ILE A 4 -6.04 -11.02 10.95
N ILE A 5 -5.87 -11.55 9.74
CA ILE A 5 -6.37 -10.92 8.51
C ILE A 5 -7.88 -10.73 8.59
N LEU A 6 -8.62 -11.77 8.98
CA LEU A 6 -10.07 -11.67 9.13
C LEU A 6 -10.47 -10.63 10.18
N ALA A 7 -9.77 -10.56 11.31
CA ALA A 7 -10.04 -9.57 12.34
C ALA A 7 -9.77 -8.13 11.84
N MET A 8 -8.72 -7.93 11.03
CA MET A 8 -8.45 -6.64 10.39
C MET A 8 -9.53 -6.27 9.38
N MET A 9 -9.93 -7.19 8.51
CA MET A 9 -10.98 -6.96 7.51
C MET A 9 -12.35 -6.69 8.17
N LEU A 10 -12.67 -7.36 9.28
CA LEU A 10 -13.85 -7.07 10.09
C LEU A 10 -13.80 -5.65 10.68
N TRP A 11 -12.64 -5.21 11.14
CA TRP A 11 -12.46 -3.85 11.63
C TRP A 11 -12.66 -2.83 10.50
N ILE A 12 -12.11 -3.07 9.31
CA ILE A 12 -12.30 -2.22 8.12
C ILE A 12 -13.77 -2.15 7.75
N HIS A 13 -14.47 -3.28 7.70
CA HIS A 13 -15.92 -3.34 7.47
C HIS A 13 -16.70 -2.46 8.46
N ASN A 14 -16.41 -2.59 9.76
CA ASN A 14 -17.09 -1.80 10.79
C ASN A 14 -16.80 -0.30 10.69
N ALA A 15 -15.62 0.08 10.20
CA ALA A 15 -15.22 1.48 10.05
C ALA A 15 -15.78 2.14 8.78
N THR A 16 -16.00 1.37 7.71
CA THR A 16 -16.33 1.90 6.37
C THR A 16 -17.72 1.50 5.88
N GLY A 17 -18.23 0.35 6.34
CA GLY A 17 -19.43 -0.28 5.78
C GLY A 17 -19.17 -1.10 4.51
N TYR A 18 -17.93 -1.20 4.03
CA TYR A 18 -17.57 -2.00 2.86
C TYR A 18 -17.80 -3.50 3.10
N SER A 19 -18.20 -4.24 2.07
CA SER A 19 -18.37 -5.70 2.17
C SER A 19 -17.03 -6.38 2.44
N ILE A 20 -17.05 -7.46 3.22
CA ILE A 20 -15.84 -8.26 3.50
C ILE A 20 -15.62 -9.21 2.32
N PRO A 21 -14.53 -9.06 1.55
CA PRO A 21 -14.18 -10.01 0.50
C PRO A 21 -13.60 -11.32 1.06
N GLU A 22 -13.28 -12.25 0.16
CA GLU A 22 -12.47 -13.41 0.51
C GLU A 22 -11.10 -12.97 1.03
N ILE A 23 -10.50 -13.79 1.91
CA ILE A 23 -9.14 -13.51 2.42
C ILE A 23 -8.15 -13.58 1.23
N PRO A 24 -7.33 -12.54 1.01
CA PRO A 24 -6.39 -12.54 -0.09
C PRO A 24 -5.28 -13.59 0.12
N ASP A 25 -4.71 -14.06 -0.97
CA ASP A 25 -3.47 -14.83 -0.91
C ASP A 25 -2.30 -13.95 -0.43
N ILE A 26 -1.38 -14.56 0.30
CA ILE A 26 -0.18 -13.87 0.79
C ILE A 26 1.06 -14.45 0.10
N LYS A 27 1.86 -13.58 -0.49
CA LYS A 27 3.13 -13.91 -1.14
C LYS A 27 4.29 -13.22 -0.42
N TYR A 28 5.41 -13.90 -0.28
CA TYR A 28 6.59 -13.34 0.37
C TYR A 28 7.71 -13.18 -0.64
N LEU A 29 8.24 -11.96 -0.77
CA LEU A 29 9.30 -11.61 -1.70
C LEU A 29 10.44 -10.86 -0.98
N SER A 30 11.63 -10.83 -1.57
CA SER A 30 12.68 -9.94 -1.11
C SER A 30 12.32 -8.46 -1.40
N THR A 31 12.94 -7.52 -0.70
CA THR A 31 12.74 -6.09 -0.95
C THR A 31 13.00 -5.72 -2.41
N MET A 32 14.04 -6.31 -3.02
CA MET A 32 14.39 -6.09 -4.42
C MET A 32 13.31 -6.62 -5.37
N ASP A 33 12.74 -7.79 -5.06
CA ASP A 33 11.69 -8.38 -5.90
C ASP A 33 10.36 -7.61 -5.75
N ILE A 34 10.03 -7.11 -4.54
CA ILE A 34 8.85 -6.23 -4.35
C ILE A 34 8.99 -4.96 -5.20
N ARG A 35 10.18 -4.34 -5.21
CA ARG A 35 10.44 -3.16 -6.06
C ARG A 35 10.32 -3.50 -7.53
N ALA A 36 10.95 -4.59 -7.98
CA ALA A 36 10.86 -5.03 -9.37
C ALA A 36 9.41 -5.26 -9.78
N TYR A 37 8.63 -5.87 -8.91
CA TYR A 37 7.20 -6.10 -9.11
C TYR A 37 6.42 -4.77 -9.18
N ALA A 38 6.64 -3.86 -8.23
CA ALA A 38 5.96 -2.56 -8.18
C ALA A 38 6.23 -1.68 -9.42
N TYR A 39 7.43 -1.80 -10.02
CA TYR A 39 7.80 -1.08 -11.25
C TYR A 39 7.52 -1.89 -12.52
N GLY A 40 7.05 -3.12 -12.42
CA GLY A 40 6.79 -3.99 -13.55
C GLY A 40 8.05 -4.51 -14.23
N CYS A 41 9.19 -4.55 -13.53
CA CYS A 41 10.48 -4.96 -14.11
C CYS A 41 10.58 -6.47 -14.39
N ASP A 42 9.62 -7.26 -13.98
CA ASP A 42 9.48 -8.68 -14.26
C ASP A 42 8.62 -8.98 -15.49
N GLN A 43 8.08 -7.93 -16.14
CA GLN A 43 7.22 -8.02 -17.32
C GLN A 43 7.99 -7.70 -18.60
N VAL A 44 7.57 -8.29 -19.71
CA VAL A 44 8.06 -7.97 -21.04
C VAL A 44 6.85 -7.83 -21.99
N PRO A 45 6.60 -6.66 -22.56
CA PRO A 45 7.40 -5.41 -22.42
C PRO A 45 7.25 -4.77 -21.04
N ILE A 46 8.28 -4.02 -20.62
CA ILE A 46 8.27 -3.25 -19.37
C ILE A 46 7.25 -2.12 -19.48
N PRO A 47 6.25 -2.03 -18.58
CA PRO A 47 5.19 -1.03 -18.70
C PRO A 47 5.64 0.38 -18.29
N ASN A 48 4.94 1.38 -18.80
CA ASN A 48 5.05 2.78 -18.38
C ASN A 48 6.43 3.45 -18.51
N GLY A 49 7.30 2.94 -19.40
CA GLY A 49 8.62 3.54 -19.64
C GLY A 49 9.59 3.38 -18.44
N ASN A 50 9.44 2.30 -17.68
CA ASN A 50 10.28 2.00 -16.52
C ASN A 50 11.61 1.31 -16.90
N GLU A 51 11.97 1.27 -18.20
CA GLU A 51 13.21 0.62 -18.67
C GLU A 51 14.44 1.11 -17.90
N ASP A 52 14.62 2.43 -17.78
CA ASP A 52 15.76 3.01 -17.07
C ASP A 52 15.83 2.60 -15.60
N ILE A 53 14.66 2.51 -14.94
CA ILE A 53 14.53 2.08 -13.54
C ILE A 53 14.88 0.60 -13.42
N CYS A 54 14.39 -0.21 -14.36
CA CYS A 54 14.60 -1.65 -14.34
C CYS A 54 16.06 -2.02 -14.68
N GLU A 55 16.69 -1.31 -15.60
CA GLU A 55 18.12 -1.46 -15.93
C GLU A 55 19.03 -1.07 -14.74
N ALA A 56 18.62 -0.06 -13.96
CA ALA A 56 19.34 0.35 -12.75
C ALA A 56 19.18 -0.63 -11.57
N ARG A 57 18.39 -1.70 -11.71
CA ARG A 57 18.05 -2.64 -10.63
C ARG A 57 19.27 -3.20 -9.88
N GLU A 58 20.36 -3.49 -10.59
CA GLU A 58 21.60 -4.00 -10.00
C GLU A 58 22.30 -2.97 -9.11
N ASN A 59 22.01 -1.69 -9.31
CA ASN A 59 22.57 -0.56 -8.56
C ASN A 59 21.60 0.00 -7.51
N TRP A 60 20.45 -0.63 -7.29
CA TRP A 60 19.53 -0.19 -6.25
C TRP A 60 20.19 -0.32 -4.88
N ASP A 61 20.46 0.83 -4.28
CA ASP A 61 21.06 0.90 -2.96
C ASP A 61 20.12 0.24 -1.94
N ILE A 62 20.70 -0.62 -1.09
CA ILE A 62 19.98 -1.37 -0.05
C ILE A 62 19.30 -0.40 0.93
N ASP A 63 19.84 0.81 1.09
CA ASP A 63 19.28 1.86 1.96
C ASP A 63 18.08 2.62 1.34
N TYR A 64 17.77 2.44 0.06
CA TYR A 64 16.60 3.08 -0.53
C TYR A 64 15.32 2.40 -0.02
N ARG A 65 14.56 3.12 0.79
CA ARG A 65 13.29 2.66 1.38
C ARG A 65 12.21 2.54 0.29
N GLY A 66 12.24 1.46 -0.47
CA GLY A 66 11.16 1.09 -1.39
C GLY A 66 9.96 0.48 -0.66
N PRO A 67 8.91 0.13 -1.38
CA PRO A 67 7.75 -0.52 -0.79
C PRO A 67 8.16 -1.80 -0.07
N ILE A 68 7.70 -1.96 1.16
CA ILE A 68 7.93 -3.14 2.01
C ILE A 68 6.79 -4.14 1.93
N ALA A 69 5.68 -3.72 1.33
CA ALA A 69 4.52 -4.53 0.98
C ALA A 69 3.81 -3.89 -0.22
N LEU A 70 2.91 -4.64 -0.83
CA LEU A 70 2.13 -4.23 -1.99
C LEU A 70 0.87 -5.08 -2.08
N TYR A 71 -0.27 -4.47 -2.40
CA TYR A 71 -1.46 -5.19 -2.84
C TYR A 71 -1.53 -5.21 -4.37
N ASP A 72 -1.51 -6.40 -4.96
CA ASP A 72 -1.79 -6.61 -6.37
C ASP A 72 -3.30 -6.81 -6.58
N HIS A 73 -3.95 -5.81 -7.16
CA HIS A 73 -5.39 -5.83 -7.39
C HIS A 73 -5.81 -6.74 -8.56
N ILE A 74 -4.89 -7.07 -9.48
CA ILE A 74 -5.15 -7.95 -10.62
C ILE A 74 -5.20 -9.40 -10.15
N ASP A 75 -4.15 -9.83 -9.46
CA ASP A 75 -4.04 -11.20 -8.93
C ASP A 75 -4.71 -11.37 -7.55
N LYS A 76 -5.16 -10.25 -6.94
CA LYS A 76 -5.76 -10.21 -5.58
C LYS A 76 -4.86 -10.80 -4.50
N VAL A 77 -3.59 -10.46 -4.56
CA VAL A 77 -2.52 -10.97 -3.68
C VAL A 77 -1.93 -9.83 -2.86
N VAL A 78 -1.74 -10.06 -1.57
CA VAL A 78 -0.90 -9.19 -0.72
C VAL A 78 0.53 -9.72 -0.75
N ILE A 79 1.45 -8.90 -1.22
CA ILE A 79 2.88 -9.21 -1.28
C ILE A 79 3.55 -8.55 -0.07
N LEU A 80 4.21 -9.36 0.74
CA LEU A 80 4.92 -8.94 1.96
C LEU A 80 6.41 -9.20 1.81
N ASN A 81 7.23 -8.44 2.54
CA ASN A 81 8.65 -8.74 2.64
C ASN A 81 8.86 -10.12 3.29
N LYS A 82 9.87 -10.86 2.82
CA LYS A 82 10.24 -12.18 3.39
C LYS A 82 10.61 -12.12 4.87
N ASP A 83 11.07 -10.95 5.35
CA ASP A 83 11.43 -10.72 6.74
C ASP A 83 10.25 -10.20 7.59
N PHE A 84 9.04 -10.21 7.03
CA PHE A 84 7.81 -9.77 7.69
C PHE A 84 7.55 -10.58 8.97
N ASP A 85 7.36 -9.85 10.09
CA ASP A 85 7.07 -10.41 11.40
C ASP A 85 5.71 -9.94 11.92
N ILE A 86 4.71 -10.81 11.84
CA ILE A 86 3.34 -10.53 12.31
C ILE A 86 3.25 -10.22 13.80
N THR A 87 4.32 -10.41 14.58
CA THR A 87 4.31 -10.07 16.01
C THR A 87 4.56 -8.58 16.25
N THR A 88 5.21 -7.88 15.33
CA THR A 88 5.50 -6.45 15.45
C THR A 88 4.28 -5.58 15.12
N VAL A 89 4.16 -4.41 15.75
CA VAL A 89 3.10 -3.44 15.44
C VAL A 89 3.33 -2.83 14.05
N HIS A 90 4.60 -2.58 13.71
CA HIS A 90 4.99 -2.06 12.40
C HIS A 90 4.45 -2.93 11.25
N ASP A 91 4.79 -4.22 11.24
CA ASP A 91 4.43 -5.10 10.14
C ASP A 91 2.93 -5.42 10.11
N LYS A 92 2.29 -5.50 11.27
CA LYS A 92 0.82 -5.55 11.32
C LYS A 92 0.18 -4.31 10.70
N SER A 93 0.76 -3.14 10.94
CA SER A 93 0.28 -1.87 10.38
C SER A 93 0.43 -1.83 8.85
N VAL A 94 1.55 -2.34 8.34
CA VAL A 94 1.79 -2.49 6.90
C VAL A 94 0.77 -3.46 6.28
N LEU A 95 0.61 -4.65 6.86
CA LEU A 95 -0.39 -5.62 6.41
C LEU A 95 -1.81 -5.01 6.41
N PHE A 96 -2.15 -4.27 7.46
CA PHE A 96 -3.45 -3.61 7.55
C PHE A 96 -3.68 -2.64 6.39
N HIS A 97 -2.67 -1.85 6.01
CA HIS A 97 -2.73 -0.93 4.87
C HIS A 97 -3.06 -1.67 3.56
N GLU A 98 -2.33 -2.75 3.27
CA GLU A 98 -2.58 -3.55 2.06
C GLU A 98 -3.96 -4.23 2.07
N LEU A 99 -4.46 -4.61 3.26
CA LEU A 99 -5.82 -5.14 3.39
C LEU A 99 -6.90 -4.07 3.17
N VAL A 100 -6.64 -2.80 3.47
CA VAL A 100 -7.55 -1.71 3.09
C VAL A 100 -7.66 -1.65 1.57
N HIS A 101 -6.54 -1.67 0.84
CA HIS A 101 -6.57 -1.71 -0.63
C HIS A 101 -7.31 -2.93 -1.16
N HIS A 102 -7.08 -4.12 -0.58
CA HIS A 102 -7.83 -5.32 -0.95
C HIS A 102 -9.34 -5.13 -0.81
N VAL A 103 -9.80 -4.54 0.29
CA VAL A 103 -11.22 -4.27 0.54
C VAL A 103 -11.74 -3.17 -0.41
N GLN A 104 -10.98 -2.11 -0.66
CA GLN A 104 -11.35 -1.04 -1.60
C GLN A 104 -11.60 -1.58 -3.01
N TYR A 105 -10.64 -2.32 -3.58
CA TYR A 105 -10.78 -2.91 -4.92
C TYR A 105 -11.89 -3.96 -5.00
N ALA A 106 -12.07 -4.77 -3.96
CA ALA A 106 -13.15 -5.76 -3.93
C ALA A 106 -14.56 -5.15 -3.81
N ASN A 107 -14.65 -3.87 -3.44
CA ASN A 107 -15.90 -3.10 -3.39
C ASN A 107 -16.00 -2.04 -4.50
N ASP A 108 -15.16 -2.12 -5.54
CA ASP A 108 -15.14 -1.21 -6.69
C ASP A 108 -14.95 0.28 -6.32
N ILE A 109 -14.31 0.57 -5.17
CA ILE A 109 -14.08 1.95 -4.71
C ILE A 109 -13.14 2.69 -5.66
N ASP A 110 -12.17 1.99 -6.26
CA ASP A 110 -11.26 2.51 -7.28
C ASP A 110 -12.00 3.15 -8.46
N SER A 111 -13.18 2.66 -8.82
CA SER A 111 -14.02 3.23 -9.87
C SER A 111 -14.74 4.52 -9.47
N THR A 112 -14.78 4.85 -8.18
CA THR A 112 -15.52 6.00 -7.63
C THR A 112 -14.62 7.20 -7.31
N VAL A 113 -13.31 6.99 -7.22
CA VAL A 113 -12.31 8.01 -6.88
C VAL A 113 -11.74 8.68 -8.13
N LYS A 114 -11.19 9.88 -7.98
CA LYS A 114 -10.58 10.63 -9.08
C LYS A 114 -9.21 10.12 -9.47
N CYS A 115 -8.46 9.59 -8.51
CA CYS A 115 -7.12 9.07 -8.70
C CYS A 115 -6.72 8.12 -7.56
N GLN A 116 -5.64 7.37 -7.78
CA GLN A 116 -5.05 6.46 -6.80
C GLN A 116 -4.74 7.13 -5.45
N GLY A 117 -4.37 8.42 -5.46
CA GLY A 117 -4.08 9.16 -4.23
C GLY A 117 -5.26 9.24 -3.24
N GLU A 118 -6.49 9.18 -3.72
CA GLU A 118 -7.68 9.15 -2.82
C GLU A 118 -7.80 7.79 -2.12
N LEU A 119 -7.46 6.69 -2.78
CA LEU A 119 -7.41 5.35 -2.16
C LEU A 119 -6.32 5.28 -1.09
N GLU A 120 -5.13 5.78 -1.42
CA GLU A 120 -4.01 5.88 -0.48
C GLU A 120 -4.37 6.71 0.76
N LYS A 121 -5.02 7.86 0.55
CA LYS A 121 -5.46 8.74 1.63
C LYS A 121 -6.39 8.03 2.59
N GLU A 122 -7.40 7.32 2.09
CA GLU A 122 -8.32 6.55 2.91
C GLU A 122 -7.58 5.44 3.65
N ALA A 123 -6.67 4.71 2.96
CA ALA A 123 -5.89 3.63 3.57
C ALA A 123 -5.06 4.13 4.75
N TYR A 124 -4.36 5.25 4.63
CA TYR A 124 -3.60 5.85 5.72
C TYR A 124 -4.47 6.36 6.87
N ILE A 125 -5.64 6.94 6.57
CA ILE A 125 -6.59 7.40 7.60
C ILE A 125 -7.11 6.22 8.42
N LEU A 126 -7.48 5.13 7.76
CA LEU A 126 -7.96 3.92 8.42
C LEU A 126 -6.85 3.24 9.21
N GLN A 127 -5.63 3.19 8.65
CA GLN A 127 -4.45 2.64 9.31
C GLN A 127 -4.12 3.41 10.60
N ASP A 128 -4.13 4.74 10.56
CA ASP A 128 -3.87 5.58 11.74
C ASP A 128 -4.93 5.34 12.82
N LYS A 129 -6.20 5.35 12.44
CA LYS A 129 -7.31 5.07 13.36
C LYS A 129 -7.20 3.69 14.00
N TRP A 130 -6.88 2.67 13.22
CA TRP A 130 -6.68 1.30 13.71
C TRP A 130 -5.51 1.21 14.68
N LEU A 131 -4.37 1.87 14.36
CA LEU A 131 -3.21 1.94 15.25
C LEU A 131 -3.54 2.62 16.58
N GLN A 132 -4.27 3.73 16.54
CA GLN A 132 -4.70 4.43 17.77
C GLN A 132 -5.59 3.55 18.64
N GLU A 133 -6.58 2.90 18.06
CA GLU A 133 -7.53 2.06 18.81
C GLU A 133 -6.90 0.79 19.38
N LYS A 134 -5.99 0.15 18.66
CA LYS A 134 -5.44 -1.16 19.04
C LYS A 134 -4.14 -1.08 19.83
N TYR A 135 -3.33 -0.05 19.60
CA TYR A 135 -1.96 0.01 20.12
C TYR A 135 -1.63 1.35 20.80
N ASN A 136 -2.55 2.31 20.82
CA ASN A 136 -2.28 3.68 21.27
C ASN A 136 -1.05 4.29 20.54
N ALA A 137 -0.92 3.98 19.25
CA ALA A 137 0.15 4.41 18.36
C ALA A 137 -0.43 5.20 17.19
N ASN A 138 0.41 5.85 16.39
CA ASN A 138 0.03 6.57 15.19
C ASN A 138 0.84 6.11 13.98
N VAL A 139 0.35 6.39 12.79
CA VAL A 139 1.00 5.98 11.55
C VAL A 139 2.35 6.65 11.33
N TRP A 140 2.49 7.93 11.74
CA TRP A 140 3.70 8.72 11.51
C TRP A 140 4.93 8.14 12.21
N ASP A 141 4.76 7.73 13.46
CA ASP A 141 5.83 7.16 14.27
C ASP A 141 6.03 5.66 13.97
N THR A 142 4.93 4.94 13.66
CA THR A 142 4.98 3.49 13.46
C THR A 142 5.69 3.12 12.16
N ILE A 143 5.34 3.75 11.03
CA ILE A 143 5.95 3.45 9.73
C ILE A 143 6.93 4.54 9.26
N GLN A 144 7.19 5.56 10.09
CA GLN A 144 8.13 6.65 9.85
C GLN A 144 7.90 7.38 8.52
N ILE A 145 6.64 7.53 8.12
CA ILE A 145 6.27 8.28 6.91
C ILE A 145 6.47 9.78 7.16
N ASN A 146 7.13 10.47 6.23
CA ASN A 146 7.23 11.92 6.32
C ASN A 146 6.03 12.61 5.66
N ARG A 147 5.70 13.82 6.13
CA ARG A 147 4.52 14.55 5.68
C ARG A 147 4.54 14.90 4.20
N LEU A 148 5.72 15.23 3.66
CA LEU A 148 5.83 15.58 2.23
C LEU A 148 5.55 14.37 1.36
N PHE A 149 6.11 13.21 1.69
CA PHE A 149 5.85 11.96 0.99
C PHE A 149 4.36 11.60 1.06
N PHE A 150 3.75 11.70 2.26
CA PHE A 150 2.31 11.49 2.43
C PHE A 150 1.47 12.39 1.49
N ILE A 151 1.76 13.69 1.44
CA ILE A 151 1.05 14.61 0.55
C ILE A 151 1.21 14.18 -0.92
N MET A 152 2.42 13.81 -1.33
CA MET A 152 2.69 13.38 -2.72
C MET A 152 1.86 12.16 -3.12
N ILE A 153 1.79 11.13 -2.27
CA ILE A 153 1.10 9.89 -2.61
C ILE A 153 -0.42 9.96 -2.42
N THR A 154 -0.91 10.90 -1.61
CA THR A 154 -2.35 11.05 -1.32
C THR A 154 -3.04 12.18 -2.11
N SER A 155 -2.30 12.91 -2.95
CA SER A 155 -2.84 13.99 -3.78
C SER A 155 -3.07 13.52 -5.21
N CYS A 156 -4.14 13.99 -5.83
CA CYS A 156 -4.31 13.87 -7.28
C CYS A 156 -3.47 14.96 -7.97
N MET A 157 -2.70 14.60 -9.01
CA MET A 157 -1.89 15.57 -9.77
C MET A 157 -2.73 16.71 -10.37
N THR A 158 -4.03 16.47 -10.58
CA THR A 158 -5.00 17.47 -11.06
C THR A 158 -5.31 18.56 -10.02
N ASP A 159 -4.93 18.36 -8.76
CA ASP A 159 -5.19 19.33 -7.67
C ASP A 159 -4.03 20.33 -7.50
N ILE A 160 -2.94 20.17 -8.28
CA ILE A 160 -1.85 21.15 -8.34
C ILE A 160 -2.29 22.24 -9.32
N PRO A 161 -2.52 23.49 -8.86
CA PRO A 161 -2.88 24.60 -9.77
C PRO A 161 -1.76 24.77 -10.80
N ASP A 162 -2.12 24.82 -12.08
CA ASP A 162 -1.18 25.15 -13.15
C ASP A 162 -0.58 26.54 -12.86
N PRO A 163 0.73 26.66 -12.64
CA PRO A 163 1.35 27.95 -12.34
C PRO A 163 1.29 28.96 -13.50
N GLU A 164 0.83 28.55 -14.68
CA GLU A 164 0.77 29.40 -15.87
C GLU A 164 -0.63 29.98 -16.19
N MET A 165 -1.66 29.74 -15.34
CA MET A 165 -2.96 30.37 -15.52
C MET A 165 -3.05 31.74 -14.79
N HIS A 166 -2.27 32.70 -15.27
CA HIS A 166 -2.45 34.12 -14.98
C HIS A 166 -2.40 34.97 -16.25
#